data_17b139bcd091067221ba6433eb9bf97e
#
_entry.id   17b139bcd091067221ba6433eb9bf97e
#
_cell.length_a   1.000
_cell.length_b   1.000
_cell.length_c   1.000
_cell.angle_alpha   90.00
_cell.angle_beta   90.00
_cell.angle_gamma   90.00
#
_symmetry.space_group_name_H-M   'P 1'
#
loop_
_entity.id
_entity.type
_entity.pdbx_description
1 polymer ?
#
loop_
_entity_poly.entity_id
_entity_poly.type
_entity_poly.pdbx_seq_one_letter_code
_entity_poly.pdbx_strand_id
1 'polypeptide(L)'
;YSGTHFQAGELSFLFDTRNLGDIHHSIGWRGSAVHMIERVASALNLADQHDGYAVFEAINKRDKIAWPLFEDYAKEIAHLIYNLQTIIDVDRIVIGGGISAQKIVTETIQSAYDEMFHSNEMVAAVLTPAEIKASKFANDANLYGAIYHLLLKINAEV
;
A
#
# COMPACT_ATOMS: atom_id res chain seq x y z
N TYR A 1 11.23 -15.42 -5.95
CA TYR A 1 11.68 -16.08 -4.71
C TYR A 1 10.52 -16.18 -3.72
N SER A 2 10.21 -17.38 -3.27
CA SER A 2 9.05 -17.63 -2.38
C SER A 2 9.47 -17.85 -0.91
N GLY A 3 10.77 -17.93 -0.65
CA GLY A 3 11.32 -18.35 0.66
C GLY A 3 11.16 -19.85 0.91
N THR A 4 11.83 -20.35 1.95
CA THR A 4 11.82 -21.78 2.31
C THR A 4 10.45 -22.25 2.77
N HIS A 5 9.66 -21.39 3.38
CA HIS A 5 8.32 -21.68 3.91
C HIS A 5 7.21 -20.94 3.15
N PHE A 6 7.48 -20.47 1.92
CA PHE A 6 6.55 -19.69 1.11
C PHE A 6 6.04 -18.41 1.80
N GLN A 7 6.84 -17.83 2.68
CA GLN A 7 6.48 -16.63 3.46
C GLN A 7 7.19 -15.35 2.97
N ALA A 8 8.03 -15.47 1.95
CA ALA A 8 8.67 -14.28 1.39
C ALA A 8 7.62 -13.34 0.77
N GLY A 9 7.62 -12.09 1.19
CA GLY A 9 6.63 -11.10 0.80
C GLY A 9 5.42 -10.98 1.73
N GLU A 10 5.36 -11.77 2.84
CA GLU A 10 4.34 -11.59 3.88
C GLU A 10 4.70 -10.38 4.75
N LEU A 11 4.43 -9.19 4.22
CA LEU A 11 4.84 -7.92 4.83
C LEU A 11 3.93 -7.49 5.98
N SER A 12 2.78 -8.15 6.18
CA SER A 12 1.82 -7.82 7.24
C SER A 12 2.42 -7.85 8.63
N PHE A 13 3.45 -8.69 8.83
CA PHE A 13 4.13 -8.86 10.11
C PHE A 13 5.39 -7.99 10.27
N LEU A 14 5.60 -7.01 9.42
CA LEU A 14 6.62 -6.00 9.68
C LEU A 14 6.11 -5.03 10.75
N PHE A 15 6.96 -4.76 11.74
CA PHE A 15 6.64 -3.89 12.88
C PHE A 15 7.56 -2.67 12.89
N ASP A 16 7.08 -1.58 13.48
CA ASP A 16 7.94 -0.50 13.95
C ASP A 16 8.90 -1.06 15.01
N THR A 17 10.16 -0.71 14.92
CA THR A 17 11.23 -1.17 15.81
C THR A 17 10.99 -0.86 17.29
N ARG A 18 10.14 0.10 17.60
CA ARG A 18 9.80 0.53 18.98
C ARG A 18 8.67 -0.27 19.61
N ASN A 19 7.86 -0.96 18.80
CA ASN A 19 6.61 -1.57 19.22
C ASN A 19 6.51 -3.04 18.77
N LEU A 20 7.62 -3.77 18.86
CA LEU A 20 7.67 -5.18 18.51
C LEU A 20 6.68 -5.98 19.37
N GLY A 21 5.81 -6.75 18.71
CA GLY A 21 4.86 -7.65 19.36
C GLY A 21 3.46 -7.07 19.58
N ASP A 22 3.23 -5.77 19.41
CA ASP A 22 1.89 -5.22 19.37
C ASP A 22 1.38 -5.18 17.92
N ILE A 23 0.42 -6.04 17.60
CA ILE A 23 -0.14 -6.18 16.24
C ILE A 23 -0.67 -4.86 15.67
N HIS A 24 -1.14 -3.94 16.52
CA HIS A 24 -1.63 -2.63 16.10
C HIS A 24 -0.53 -1.72 15.52
N HIS A 25 0.74 -2.06 15.75
CA HIS A 25 1.90 -1.40 15.18
C HIS A 25 2.51 -2.13 13.97
N SER A 26 1.86 -3.21 13.52
CA SER A 26 2.28 -3.91 12.30
C SER A 26 1.81 -3.19 11.03
N ILE A 27 2.52 -3.44 9.93
CA ILE A 27 2.09 -2.99 8.60
C ILE A 27 0.73 -3.59 8.23
N GLY A 28 0.45 -4.82 8.63
CA GLY A 28 -0.86 -5.45 8.42
C GLY A 28 -2.03 -4.70 9.07
N TRP A 29 -1.77 -3.97 10.15
CA TRP A 29 -2.78 -3.14 10.80
C TRP A 29 -2.76 -1.69 10.25
N ARG A 30 -1.63 -1.01 10.35
CA ARG A 30 -1.50 0.42 10.00
C ARG A 30 -1.61 0.67 8.50
N GLY A 31 -1.09 -0.23 7.68
CA GLY A 31 -1.19 -0.20 6.22
C GLY A 31 -2.43 -0.89 5.65
N SER A 32 -3.38 -1.31 6.50
CA SER A 32 -4.64 -1.91 6.06
C SER A 32 -5.59 -0.85 5.50
N ALA A 33 -6.00 -1.02 4.24
CA ALA A 33 -7.03 -0.18 3.62
C ALA A 33 -8.40 -0.31 4.32
N VAL A 34 -8.72 -1.51 4.81
CA VAL A 34 -9.97 -1.75 5.55
C VAL A 34 -9.96 -0.97 6.85
N HIS A 35 -8.90 -1.08 7.65
CA HIS A 35 -8.79 -0.32 8.91
C HIS A 35 -8.74 1.20 8.68
N MET A 36 -8.14 1.66 7.59
CA MET A 36 -8.18 3.08 7.24
C MET A 36 -9.62 3.53 6.99
N ILE A 37 -10.41 2.75 6.21
CA ILE A 37 -11.82 3.06 5.96
C ILE A 37 -12.61 3.07 7.27
N GLU A 38 -12.46 2.05 8.12
CA GLU A 38 -13.14 1.95 9.42
C GLU A 38 -12.80 3.14 10.34
N ARG A 39 -11.53 3.53 10.42
CA ARG A 39 -11.09 4.69 11.21
C ARG A 39 -11.71 5.99 10.72
N VAL A 40 -11.72 6.21 9.40
CA VAL A 40 -12.31 7.42 8.81
C VAL A 40 -13.83 7.41 8.99
N ALA A 41 -14.51 6.29 8.70
CA ALA A 41 -15.94 6.16 8.88
C ALA A 41 -16.38 6.43 10.34
N SER A 42 -15.63 5.87 11.30
CA SER A 42 -15.84 6.10 12.72
C SER A 42 -15.67 7.59 13.08
N ALA A 43 -14.60 8.23 12.61
CA ALA A 43 -14.33 9.63 12.88
C ALA A 43 -15.39 10.58 12.27
N LEU A 44 -15.96 10.18 11.13
CA LEU A 44 -17.06 10.90 10.47
C LEU A 44 -18.45 10.55 11.06
N ASN A 45 -18.52 9.61 12.04
CA ASN A 45 -19.76 9.08 12.62
C ASN A 45 -20.72 8.49 11.55
N LEU A 46 -20.18 7.80 10.55
CA LEU A 46 -21.00 7.09 9.55
C LEU A 46 -21.71 5.90 10.20
N ALA A 47 -22.94 5.62 9.74
CA ALA A 47 -23.73 4.48 10.22
C ALA A 47 -23.10 3.14 9.82
N ASP A 48 -22.51 3.06 8.63
CA ASP A 48 -21.76 1.91 8.15
C ASP A 48 -20.25 2.21 8.20
N GLN A 49 -19.54 1.46 9.06
CA GLN A 49 -18.10 1.62 9.24
C GLN A 49 -17.29 1.10 8.03
N HIS A 50 -17.92 0.35 7.12
CA HIS A 50 -17.31 -0.20 5.91
C HIS A 50 -17.73 0.54 4.63
N ASP A 51 -18.43 1.67 4.74
CA ASP A 51 -18.82 2.48 3.58
C ASP A 51 -17.62 3.20 2.96
N GLY A 52 -16.87 2.46 2.16
CA GLY A 52 -15.73 2.99 1.41
C GLY A 52 -16.10 4.10 0.44
N TYR A 53 -17.34 4.12 -0.08
CA TYR A 53 -17.77 5.19 -1.00
C TYR A 53 -17.91 6.52 -0.28
N ALA A 54 -18.62 6.56 0.85
CA ALA A 54 -18.78 7.76 1.66
C ALA A 54 -17.41 8.24 2.19
N VAL A 55 -16.55 7.32 2.63
CA VAL A 55 -15.19 7.62 3.10
C VAL A 55 -14.38 8.28 1.98
N PHE A 56 -14.32 7.69 0.77
CA PHE A 56 -13.57 8.29 -0.33
C PHE A 56 -14.19 9.56 -0.89
N GLU A 57 -15.50 9.75 -0.76
CA GLU A 57 -16.15 11.02 -1.08
C GLU A 57 -15.61 12.15 -0.17
N ALA A 58 -15.50 11.88 1.15
CA ALA A 58 -14.94 12.83 2.11
C ALA A 58 -13.44 13.08 1.86
N ILE A 59 -12.65 12.03 1.60
CA ILE A 59 -11.22 12.14 1.28
C ILE A 59 -11.00 12.99 0.02
N ASN A 60 -11.77 12.75 -1.04
CA ASN A 60 -11.66 13.50 -2.29
C ASN A 60 -12.04 15.00 -2.12
N LYS A 61 -12.94 15.31 -1.19
CA LYS A 61 -13.30 16.68 -0.80
C LYS A 61 -12.30 17.33 0.16
N ARG A 62 -11.23 16.63 0.54
CA ARG A 62 -10.25 17.10 1.53
C ARG A 62 -10.93 17.46 2.86
N ASP A 63 -11.90 16.65 3.30
CA ASP A 63 -12.56 16.84 4.58
C ASP A 63 -11.55 16.92 5.72
N LYS A 64 -11.77 17.83 6.67
CA LYS A 64 -10.82 18.14 7.75
C LYS A 64 -10.57 16.98 8.73
N ILE A 65 -11.49 16.02 8.80
CA ILE A 65 -11.39 14.83 9.66
C ILE A 65 -10.84 13.66 8.84
N ALA A 66 -11.39 13.42 7.64
CA ALA A 66 -11.03 12.28 6.81
C ALA A 66 -9.62 12.39 6.23
N TRP A 67 -9.24 13.58 5.77
CA TRP A 67 -7.98 13.78 5.07
C TRP A 67 -6.73 13.42 5.90
N PRO A 68 -6.55 13.90 7.15
CA PRO A 68 -5.38 13.58 7.95
C PRO A 68 -5.23 12.06 8.22
N LEU A 69 -6.35 11.37 8.47
CA LEU A 69 -6.34 9.93 8.71
C LEU A 69 -5.94 9.12 7.48
N PHE A 70 -6.39 9.56 6.31
CA PHE A 70 -5.99 8.98 5.04
C PHE A 70 -4.52 9.29 4.69
N GLU A 71 -4.06 10.51 4.95
CA GLU A 71 -2.67 10.92 4.73
C GLU A 71 -1.71 10.12 5.60
N ASP A 72 -2.06 9.84 6.87
CA ASP A 72 -1.30 8.95 7.74
C ASP A 72 -1.17 7.54 7.15
N TYR A 73 -2.27 6.98 6.65
CA TYR A 73 -2.25 5.70 5.96
C TYR A 73 -1.33 5.73 4.72
N ALA A 74 -1.43 6.77 3.89
CA ALA A 74 -0.59 6.90 2.70
C ALA A 74 0.90 7.00 3.04
N LYS A 75 1.25 7.70 4.12
CA LYS A 75 2.62 7.78 4.65
C LYS A 75 3.15 6.41 5.12
N GLU A 76 2.32 5.60 5.79
CA GLU A 76 2.72 4.24 6.18
C GLU A 76 3.06 3.37 4.97
N ILE A 77 2.24 3.44 3.91
CA ILE A 77 2.51 2.70 2.67
C ILE A 77 3.77 3.24 1.97
N ALA A 78 3.96 4.56 1.94
CA ALA A 78 5.16 5.18 1.38
C ALA A 78 6.43 4.74 2.14
N HIS A 79 6.41 4.67 3.47
CA HIS A 79 7.50 4.14 4.30
C HIS A 79 7.82 2.68 3.97
N LEU A 80 6.78 1.85 3.82
CA LEU A 80 6.96 0.45 3.42
C LEU A 80 7.65 0.36 2.06
N ILE A 81 7.16 1.11 1.06
CA ILE A 81 7.72 1.14 -0.29
C ILE A 81 9.18 1.61 -0.27
N TYR A 82 9.49 2.65 0.51
CA TYR A 82 10.84 3.15 0.68
C TYR A 82 11.79 2.06 1.20
N ASN A 83 11.38 1.34 2.25
CA ASN A 83 12.18 0.26 2.80
C ASN A 83 12.35 -0.91 1.82
N LEU A 84 11.28 -1.27 1.10
CA LEU A 84 11.35 -2.30 0.07
C LEU A 84 12.30 -1.89 -1.06
N GLN A 85 12.27 -0.63 -1.50
CA GLN A 85 13.19 -0.13 -2.53
C GLN A 85 14.65 -0.30 -2.12
N THR A 86 14.99 -0.02 -0.87
CA THR A 86 16.36 -0.21 -0.38
C THR A 86 16.81 -1.68 -0.30
N ILE A 87 15.85 -2.62 -0.24
CA ILE A 87 16.14 -4.06 -0.10
C ILE A 87 16.18 -4.77 -1.46
N ILE A 88 15.24 -4.46 -2.35
CA ILE A 88 15.02 -5.23 -3.59
C ILE A 88 15.33 -4.47 -4.88
N ASP A 89 15.46 -3.14 -4.81
CA ASP A 89 15.87 -2.28 -5.94
C ASP A 89 15.08 -2.58 -7.23
N VAL A 90 13.81 -2.13 -7.25
CA VAL A 90 12.89 -2.37 -8.36
C VAL A 90 12.61 -1.09 -9.15
N ASP A 91 12.32 -1.21 -10.43
CA ASP A 91 11.92 -0.07 -11.28
C ASP A 91 10.52 0.44 -10.89
N ARG A 92 9.64 -0.46 -10.43
CA ARG A 92 8.23 -0.14 -10.24
C ARG A 92 7.58 -0.92 -9.11
N ILE A 93 6.74 -0.22 -8.35
CA ILE A 93 5.81 -0.78 -7.37
C ILE A 93 4.38 -0.62 -7.89
N VAL A 94 3.60 -1.69 -7.86
CA VAL A 94 2.21 -1.68 -8.32
C VAL A 94 1.26 -1.90 -7.15
N ILE A 95 0.37 -0.94 -6.90
CA ILE A 95 -0.66 -1.03 -5.87
C ILE A 95 -1.90 -1.68 -6.48
N GLY A 96 -2.29 -2.83 -5.94
CA GLY A 96 -3.47 -3.60 -6.35
C GLY A 96 -4.63 -3.52 -5.35
N GLY A 97 -5.67 -4.31 -5.62
CA GLY A 97 -6.87 -4.38 -4.81
C GLY A 97 -7.86 -3.24 -5.07
N GLY A 98 -9.03 -3.29 -4.41
CA GLY A 98 -10.13 -2.35 -4.65
C GLY A 98 -9.79 -0.88 -4.43
N ILE A 99 -8.93 -0.60 -3.46
CA ILE A 99 -8.50 0.76 -3.14
C ILE A 99 -7.70 1.41 -4.28
N SER A 100 -7.01 0.61 -5.09
CA SER A 100 -6.19 1.12 -6.20
C SER A 100 -7.00 1.76 -7.33
N ALA A 101 -8.32 1.52 -7.36
CA ALA A 101 -9.23 2.19 -8.29
C ALA A 101 -9.40 3.68 -7.94
N GLN A 102 -9.09 4.07 -6.72
CA GLN A 102 -9.13 5.47 -6.28
C GLN A 102 -7.80 6.15 -6.62
N LYS A 103 -7.81 7.02 -7.62
CA LYS A 103 -6.61 7.73 -8.11
C LYS A 103 -5.87 8.48 -6.99
N ILE A 104 -6.62 9.08 -6.07
CA ILE A 104 -6.08 9.82 -4.92
C ILE A 104 -5.18 8.95 -4.03
N VAL A 105 -5.37 7.61 -4.01
CA VAL A 105 -4.54 6.70 -3.21
C VAL A 105 -3.11 6.66 -3.75
N THR A 106 -2.96 6.32 -5.04
CA THR A 106 -1.63 6.25 -5.65
C THR A 106 -0.94 7.61 -5.71
N GLU A 107 -1.69 8.69 -5.97
CA GLU A 107 -1.16 10.05 -5.99
C GLU A 107 -0.64 10.51 -4.62
N THR A 108 -1.39 10.22 -3.54
CA THR A 108 -0.97 10.63 -2.19
C THR A 108 0.21 9.78 -1.70
N ILE A 109 0.21 8.47 -1.98
CA ILE A 109 1.35 7.60 -1.65
C ILE A 109 2.60 8.05 -2.42
N GLN A 110 2.48 8.33 -3.72
CA GLN A 110 3.61 8.84 -4.53
C GLN A 110 4.15 10.15 -3.95
N SER A 111 3.28 11.09 -3.60
CA SER A 111 3.68 12.38 -3.03
C SER A 111 4.44 12.21 -1.70
N ALA A 112 3.94 11.34 -0.80
CA ALA A 112 4.60 11.05 0.46
C ALA A 112 5.96 10.35 0.25
N TYR A 113 6.04 9.45 -0.72
CA TYR A 113 7.26 8.74 -1.09
C TYR A 113 8.32 9.70 -1.67
N ASP A 114 7.92 10.58 -2.58
CA ASP A 114 8.81 11.58 -3.18
C ASP A 114 9.35 12.56 -2.12
N GLU A 115 8.50 12.99 -1.17
CA GLU A 115 8.91 13.82 -0.04
C GLU A 115 10.02 13.15 0.78
N MET A 116 9.89 11.84 1.05
CA MET A 116 10.90 11.08 1.80
C MET A 116 12.25 11.05 1.06
N PHE A 117 12.26 10.86 -0.26
CA PHE A 117 13.47 10.87 -1.06
C PHE A 117 14.14 12.24 -1.09
N HIS A 118 13.36 13.31 -1.19
CA HIS A 118 13.89 14.68 -1.28
C HIS A 118 14.22 15.30 0.07
N SER A 119 13.77 14.70 1.18
CA SER A 119 14.06 15.20 2.53
C SER A 119 15.54 15.04 2.94
N ASN A 120 16.29 14.21 2.23
CA ASN A 120 17.68 13.93 2.54
C ASN A 120 18.54 13.86 1.27
N GLU A 121 19.45 14.82 1.10
CA GLU A 121 20.31 14.92 -0.08
C GLU A 121 21.18 13.67 -0.30
N MET A 122 21.61 12.99 0.78
CA MET A 122 22.39 11.76 0.68
C MET A 122 21.54 10.62 0.09
N VAL A 123 20.28 10.51 0.51
CA VAL A 123 19.36 9.52 -0.05
C VAL A 123 19.13 9.77 -1.53
N ALA A 124 18.84 11.01 -1.91
CA ALA A 124 18.62 11.40 -3.30
C ALA A 124 19.85 11.18 -4.20
N ALA A 125 21.04 11.23 -3.63
CA ALA A 125 22.30 11.01 -4.37
C ALA A 125 22.63 9.52 -4.58
N VAL A 126 22.10 8.62 -3.75
CA VAL A 126 22.49 7.19 -3.73
C VAL A 126 21.38 6.28 -4.27
N LEU A 127 20.12 6.58 -3.95
CA LEU A 127 18.98 5.74 -4.31
C LEU A 127 18.21 6.32 -5.49
N THR A 128 17.73 5.43 -6.35
CA THR A 128 16.77 5.77 -7.41
C THR A 128 15.36 5.40 -6.93
N PRO A 129 14.40 6.34 -6.93
CA PRO A 129 13.04 6.04 -6.52
C PRO A 129 12.33 5.12 -7.52
N ALA A 130 11.55 4.16 -7.01
CA ALA A 130 10.67 3.35 -7.83
C ALA A 130 9.44 4.16 -8.30
N GLU A 131 8.94 3.85 -9.48
CA GLU A 131 7.69 4.39 -9.98
C GLU A 131 6.50 3.69 -9.29
N ILE A 132 5.57 4.46 -8.69
CA ILE A 132 4.37 3.90 -8.04
C ILE A 132 3.18 4.00 -9.00
N LYS A 133 2.52 2.86 -9.27
CA LYS A 133 1.35 2.80 -10.15
C LYS A 133 0.19 2.03 -9.54
N ALA A 134 -1.03 2.40 -9.96
CA ALA A 134 -2.19 1.54 -9.74
C ALA A 134 -2.14 0.31 -10.65
N SER A 135 -2.61 -0.83 -10.14
CA SER A 135 -2.79 -2.03 -10.95
C SER A 135 -3.82 -1.78 -12.06
N LYS A 136 -3.47 -2.20 -13.27
CA LYS A 136 -4.38 -2.16 -14.43
C LYS A 136 -5.65 -3.00 -14.20
N PHE A 137 -5.56 -4.04 -13.40
CA PHE A 137 -6.63 -5.01 -13.18
C PHE A 137 -7.36 -4.83 -11.86
N ALA A 138 -7.02 -3.80 -11.06
CA ALA A 138 -7.64 -3.48 -9.77
C ALA A 138 -7.88 -4.74 -8.90
N ASN A 139 -9.14 -5.08 -8.60
CA ASN A 139 -9.51 -6.26 -7.80
C ASN A 139 -9.18 -7.60 -8.48
N ASP A 140 -9.15 -7.64 -9.81
CA ASP A 140 -8.95 -8.87 -10.56
C ASP A 140 -7.47 -9.21 -10.78
N ALA A 141 -6.55 -8.36 -10.31
CA ALA A 141 -5.11 -8.54 -10.52
C ALA A 141 -4.60 -9.91 -10.05
N ASN A 142 -5.06 -10.38 -8.88
CA ASN A 142 -4.69 -11.69 -8.36
C ASN A 142 -5.22 -12.85 -9.21
N LEU A 143 -6.44 -12.71 -9.73
CA LEU A 143 -7.06 -13.71 -10.59
C LEU A 143 -6.30 -13.85 -11.94
N TYR A 144 -6.01 -12.71 -12.57
CA TYR A 144 -5.17 -12.71 -13.80
C TYR A 144 -3.78 -13.27 -13.55
N GLY A 145 -3.15 -12.91 -12.41
CA GLY A 145 -1.84 -13.43 -12.03
C GLY A 145 -1.85 -14.95 -11.83
N ALA A 146 -2.87 -15.49 -11.15
CA ALA A 146 -3.02 -16.93 -10.93
C ALA A 146 -3.24 -17.69 -12.25
N ILE A 147 -4.11 -17.18 -13.13
CA ILE A 147 -4.35 -17.77 -14.46
C ILE A 147 -3.06 -17.75 -15.30
N TYR A 148 -2.37 -16.60 -15.33
CA TYR A 148 -1.12 -16.48 -16.07
C TYR A 148 -0.05 -17.47 -15.58
N HIS A 149 0.10 -17.60 -14.26
CA HIS A 149 1.04 -18.55 -13.66
C HIS A 149 0.69 -20.01 -13.98
N LEU A 150 -0.60 -20.36 -13.99
CA LEU A 150 -1.08 -21.68 -14.42
C LEU A 150 -0.74 -21.96 -15.89
N LEU A 151 -1.01 -21.00 -16.79
CA LEU A 151 -0.70 -21.12 -18.20
C LEU A 151 0.81 -21.30 -18.46
N LEU A 152 1.67 -20.58 -17.70
CA LEU A 152 3.12 -20.78 -17.80
C LEU A 152 3.55 -22.21 -17.42
N LYS A 153 2.94 -22.79 -16.38
CA LYS A 153 3.22 -24.17 -15.98
C LYS A 153 2.78 -25.18 -17.03
N ILE A 154 1.56 -25.06 -17.54
CA ILE A 154 1.03 -25.95 -18.61
C ILE A 154 1.90 -25.86 -19.86
N ASN A 155 2.31 -24.68 -20.28
CA ASN A 155 3.15 -24.51 -21.47
C ASN A 155 4.60 -24.96 -21.26
N ALA A 156 5.08 -25.05 -20.01
CA ALA A 156 6.42 -25.55 -19.70
C ALA A 156 6.47 -27.10 -19.64
N GLU A 157 5.32 -27.76 -19.55
CA GLU A 157 5.18 -29.21 -19.53
C GLU A 157 5.01 -29.83 -20.96
N VAL A 158 4.90 -28.99 -21.99
CA VAL A 158 4.82 -29.36 -23.42
C VAL A 158 6.16 -29.09 -24.09
#